data_65b6958d79e247090e146aa715e085d3
#
_entry.id   65b6958d79e247090e146aa715e085d3
#
_cell.length_a   1.000
_cell.length_b   1.000
_cell.length_c   1.000
_cell.angle_alpha   90.00
_cell.angle_beta   90.00
_cell.angle_gamma   90.00
#
_symmetry.space_group_name_H-M   'P 1'
#
loop_
_entity.id
_entity.type
_entity.pdbx_description
1 polymer ?
#
loop_
_entity_poly.entity_id
_entity_poly.type
_entity_poly.pdbx_seq_one_letter_code
_entity_poly.pdbx_strand_id
1 'polypeptide(L)'
;MMYKIVLKKKAKKFIDKLPKNERLRIVKAIGQLPNGEDIKKMKGHSGLFRLRVGEYRIIYTVDNGELIVCVIDAGNRGEIYNRY
;
A
#
# COMPACT_ATOMS: atom_id res chain seq x y z
N MET A 1 8.33 8.45 -15.51
CA MET A 1 7.71 9.41 -14.59
C MET A 1 7.76 8.87 -13.17
N MET A 2 8.10 9.72 -12.23
CA MET A 2 8.18 9.32 -10.83
C MET A 2 7.01 9.89 -10.06
N TYR A 3 6.32 8.99 -9.36
CA TYR A 3 5.25 9.41 -8.46
C TYR A 3 5.82 9.67 -7.08
N LYS A 4 5.28 10.68 -6.41
CA LYS A 4 5.59 10.92 -5.01
C LYS A 4 4.82 9.92 -4.17
N ILE A 5 5.49 9.27 -3.23
CA ILE A 5 4.85 8.30 -2.33
C ILE A 5 4.62 8.99 -0.99
N VAL A 6 3.38 8.97 -0.54
CA VAL A 6 3.00 9.52 0.75
C VAL A 6 2.46 8.37 1.60
N LEU A 7 2.99 8.21 2.79
CA LEU A 7 2.51 7.22 3.75
C LEU A 7 1.67 7.92 4.81
N LYS A 8 0.40 7.55 4.91
CA LYS A 8 -0.44 8.04 5.99
C LYS A 8 0.01 7.42 7.31
N LYS A 9 -0.27 8.10 8.39
CA LYS A 9 0.19 7.73 9.73
C LYS A 9 -0.11 6.27 10.09
N LYS A 10 -1.31 5.81 9.79
CA LYS A 10 -1.75 4.44 10.10
C LYS A 10 -0.88 3.40 9.38
N ALA A 11 -0.65 3.61 8.10
CA ALA A 11 0.17 2.70 7.29
C ALA A 11 1.62 2.71 7.77
N LYS A 12 2.18 3.90 7.98
CA LYS A 12 3.55 4.05 8.46
C LYS A 12 3.76 3.36 9.80
N LYS A 13 2.81 3.52 10.70
CA LYS A 13 2.87 2.91 12.03
C LYS A 13 2.95 1.39 11.96
N PHE A 14 2.13 0.80 11.10
CA PHE A 14 2.14 -0.64 10.90
C PHE A 14 3.48 -1.12 10.34
N ILE A 15 3.94 -0.45 9.28
CA ILE A 15 5.19 -0.84 8.59
C ILE A 15 6.40 -0.71 9.52
N ASP A 16 6.45 0.37 10.30
CA ASP A 16 7.58 0.62 11.20
C ASP A 16 7.72 -0.43 12.31
N LYS A 17 6.64 -1.14 12.63
CA LYS A 17 6.67 -2.19 13.65
C LYS A 17 7.15 -3.54 13.13
N LEU A 18 7.28 -3.69 11.84
CA LEU A 18 7.67 -4.96 11.24
C LEU A 18 9.17 -5.23 11.40
N PRO A 19 9.57 -6.51 11.43
CA PRO A 19 10.98 -6.86 11.38
C PRO A 19 11.63 -6.24 10.15
N LYS A 20 12.91 -5.94 10.25
CA LYS A 20 13.65 -5.22 9.21
C LYS A 20 13.50 -5.84 7.82
N ASN A 21 13.62 -7.16 7.72
CA ASN A 21 13.53 -7.84 6.43
C ASN A 21 12.18 -7.64 5.76
N GLU A 22 11.11 -7.77 6.53
CA GLU A 22 9.75 -7.60 6.00
C GLU A 22 9.45 -6.16 5.69
N ARG A 23 9.93 -5.23 6.53
CA ARG A 23 9.77 -3.80 6.29
C ARG A 23 10.44 -3.39 4.99
N LEU A 24 11.67 -3.84 4.75
CA LEU A 24 12.39 -3.53 3.52
C LEU A 24 11.68 -4.07 2.29
N ARG A 25 11.13 -5.28 2.39
CA ARG A 25 10.38 -5.90 1.32
C ARG A 25 9.16 -5.07 0.93
N ILE A 26 8.42 -4.60 1.93
CA ILE A 26 7.23 -3.77 1.72
C ILE A 26 7.60 -2.42 1.14
N VAL A 27 8.62 -1.76 1.70
CA VAL A 27 9.06 -0.45 1.22
C VAL A 27 9.52 -0.52 -0.23
N LYS A 28 10.23 -1.59 -0.59
CA LYS A 28 10.65 -1.79 -1.98
C LYS A 28 9.45 -1.94 -2.91
N ALA A 29 8.45 -2.72 -2.49
CA ALA A 29 7.25 -2.92 -3.30
C ALA A 29 6.45 -1.63 -3.44
N ILE A 30 6.31 -0.86 -2.38
CA ILE A 30 5.62 0.44 -2.40
C ILE A 30 6.34 1.40 -3.35
N GLY A 31 7.66 1.39 -3.35
CA GLY A 31 8.46 2.28 -4.21
C GLY A 31 8.22 2.08 -5.70
N GLN A 32 7.65 0.96 -6.11
CA GLN A 32 7.34 0.68 -7.50
C GLN A 32 5.96 1.18 -7.92
N LEU A 33 5.12 1.57 -6.96
CA LEU A 33 3.77 2.04 -7.25
C LEU A 33 3.81 3.31 -8.11
N PRO A 34 2.84 3.50 -9.03
CA PRO A 34 1.63 2.69 -9.25
C PRO A 34 1.87 1.43 -10.07
N ASN A 35 3.08 1.19 -10.51
CA ASN A 35 3.45 -0.04 -11.19
C ASN A 35 3.77 -1.11 -10.15
N GLY A 36 3.87 -2.35 -10.57
CA GLY A 36 4.19 -3.42 -9.65
C GLY A 36 3.36 -4.65 -9.93
N GLU A 37 3.66 -5.70 -9.21
CA GLU A 37 2.97 -6.97 -9.34
C GLU A 37 1.90 -7.06 -8.25
N ASP A 38 0.89 -7.88 -8.52
CA ASP A 38 -0.13 -8.24 -7.54
C ASP A 38 -0.92 -7.04 -7.01
N ILE A 39 -1.35 -6.20 -7.94
CA ILE A 39 -2.17 -5.02 -7.66
C ILE A 39 -3.59 -5.30 -8.12
N LYS A 40 -4.56 -4.91 -7.29
CA LYS A 40 -5.97 -5.13 -7.58
C LYS A 40 -6.80 -3.93 -7.15
N LYS A 41 -7.80 -3.59 -7.96
CA LYS A 41 -8.80 -2.59 -7.57
C LYS A 41 -9.69 -3.17 -6.48
N MET A 42 -10.00 -2.36 -5.48
CA MET A 42 -10.88 -2.79 -4.38
C MET A 42 -12.34 -2.67 -4.79
N LYS A 43 -13.07 -3.78 -4.77
CA LYS A 43 -14.51 -3.78 -5.04
C LYS A 43 -15.25 -3.02 -3.94
N GLY A 44 -16.23 -2.19 -4.35
CA GLY A 44 -17.04 -1.44 -3.40
C GLY A 44 -16.34 -0.22 -2.79
N HIS A 45 -15.10 0.05 -3.17
CA HIS A 45 -14.33 1.18 -2.65
C HIS A 45 -13.75 1.95 -3.82
N SER A 46 -14.47 2.96 -4.26
CA SER A 46 -14.03 3.78 -5.41
C SER A 46 -12.65 4.38 -5.16
N GLY A 47 -11.75 4.19 -6.13
CA GLY A 47 -10.42 4.78 -6.06
C GLY A 47 -9.42 4.09 -5.17
N LEU A 48 -9.78 2.99 -4.54
CA LEU A 48 -8.84 2.24 -3.70
C LEU A 48 -8.23 1.06 -4.45
N PHE A 49 -6.94 0.86 -4.22
CA PHE A 49 -6.18 -0.26 -4.77
C PHE A 49 -5.52 -1.04 -3.64
N ARG A 50 -5.28 -2.31 -3.90
CA ARG A 50 -4.59 -3.20 -2.97
C ARG A 50 -3.31 -3.72 -3.61
N LEU A 51 -2.20 -3.58 -2.89
CA LEU A 51 -0.94 -4.22 -3.22
C LEU A 51 -0.73 -5.38 -2.25
N ARG A 52 -0.51 -6.58 -2.77
CA ARG A 52 -0.19 -7.74 -1.94
C ARG A 52 1.32 -7.94 -1.86
N VAL A 53 1.83 -8.05 -0.65
CA VAL A 53 3.24 -8.35 -0.39
C VAL A 53 3.27 -9.47 0.64
N GLY A 54 3.35 -10.72 0.19
CA GLY A 54 3.27 -11.88 1.09
C GLY A 54 1.95 -11.91 1.85
N GLU A 55 2.03 -11.95 3.15
CA GLU A 55 0.84 -11.95 4.03
C GLU A 55 0.32 -10.55 4.31
N TYR A 56 0.97 -9.53 3.77
CA TYR A 56 0.59 -8.14 4.01
C TYR A 56 -0.22 -7.58 2.86
N ARG A 57 -1.10 -6.64 3.18
CA ARG A 57 -1.92 -5.93 2.20
C ARG A 57 -1.74 -4.44 2.41
N ILE A 58 -1.49 -3.73 1.33
CA ILE A 58 -1.25 -2.29 1.34
C ILE A 58 -2.38 -1.64 0.54
N ILE A 59 -3.09 -0.71 1.16
CA ILE A 59 -4.21 -0.01 0.52
C ILE A 59 -3.74 1.40 0.15
N TYR A 60 -3.97 1.78 -1.09
CA TYR A 60 -3.47 3.06 -1.58
C TYR A 60 -4.40 3.67 -2.62
N THR A 61 -4.20 4.96 -2.85
CA THR A 61 -4.85 5.71 -3.92
C THR A 61 -3.79 6.23 -4.88
N VAL A 62 -4.21 6.55 -6.11
CA VAL A 62 -3.30 7.10 -7.11
C VAL A 62 -3.92 8.39 -7.65
N ASP A 63 -3.17 9.47 -7.60
CA ASP A 63 -3.54 10.74 -8.22
C ASP A 63 -2.64 10.95 -9.43
N ASN A 64 -3.18 10.71 -10.61
CA ASN A 64 -2.42 10.83 -11.86
C ASN A 64 -2.16 12.28 -12.26
N GLY A 65 -2.99 13.21 -11.81
CA GLY A 65 -2.79 14.62 -12.09
C GLY A 65 -1.60 15.19 -11.34
N GLU A 66 -1.52 14.88 -10.04
CA GLU A 66 -0.44 15.35 -9.19
C GLU A 66 0.74 14.37 -9.12
N LEU A 67 0.61 13.19 -9.72
CA LEU A 67 1.61 12.12 -9.68
C LEU A 67 1.94 11.73 -8.24
N ILE A 68 0.89 11.44 -7.46
CA ILE A 68 1.01 11.07 -6.05
C ILE A 68 0.36 9.70 -5.82
N VAL A 69 1.08 8.82 -5.12
CA VAL A 69 0.54 7.59 -4.56
C VAL A 69 0.42 7.80 -3.06
N CYS A 70 -0.78 7.66 -2.54
CA CYS A 70 -1.02 7.82 -1.11
C CYS A 70 -1.35 6.47 -0.49
N VAL A 71 -0.46 5.96 0.35
CA VAL A 71 -0.67 4.70 1.07
C VAL A 71 -1.47 5.02 2.32
N ILE A 72 -2.73 4.59 2.36
CA ILE A 72 -3.65 4.97 3.43
C ILE A 72 -3.75 3.93 4.54
N ASP A 73 -3.42 2.68 4.25
CA ASP A 73 -3.52 1.62 5.25
C ASP A 73 -2.58 0.48 4.89
N ALA A 74 -2.21 -0.28 5.91
CA ALA A 74 -1.41 -1.48 5.74
C ALA A 74 -1.74 -2.41 6.90
N GLY A 75 -1.69 -3.71 6.64
CA GLY A 75 -1.97 -4.67 7.68
C GLY A 75 -1.79 -6.09 7.19
N ASN A 76 -1.99 -7.04 8.09
CA ASN A 76 -2.04 -8.44 7.72
C ASN A 76 -3.31 -8.69 6.90
N ARG A 77 -3.26 -9.77 6.13
CA ARG A 77 -4.37 -10.17 5.26
C ARG A 77 -5.73 -10.13 5.96
N GLY A 78 -5.83 -10.77 7.12
CA GLY A 78 -7.10 -10.83 7.86
C GLY A 78 -7.58 -9.47 8.34
N GLU A 79 -6.68 -8.65 8.85
CA GLU A 79 -7.01 -7.30 9.31
C GLU A 79 -7.57 -6.44 8.20
N ILE A 80 -6.93 -6.47 7.04
CA ILE A 80 -7.37 -5.65 5.90
C ILE A 80 -8.73 -6.13 5.40
N TYR A 81 -8.93 -7.44 5.27
CA TYR A 81 -10.22 -7.95 4.81
C TYR A 81 -11.36 -7.59 5.76
N ASN A 82 -11.09 -7.48 7.05
CA ASN A 82 -12.12 -7.09 8.01
C ASN A 82 -12.47 -5.60 7.93
N ARG A 83 -11.57 -4.76 7.45
CA ARG A 83 -11.80 -3.31 7.33
C ARG A 83 -12.36 -2.90 5.96
N TYR A 84 -12.19 -3.72 4.95
CA TYR A 84 -12.61 -3.43 3.58
C TYR A 84 -13.43 -4.61 2.97
#